data_ec25d3a78b43a5512eee1a515c28dfd3
#
_entry.id   ec25d3a78b43a5512eee1a515c28dfd3
#
_cell.length_a   1.000
_cell.length_b   1.000
_cell.length_c   1.000
_cell.angle_alpha   90.00
_cell.angle_beta   90.00
_cell.angle_gamma   90.00
#
_symmetry.space_group_name_H-M   'P 1'
#
loop_
_entity.id
_entity.type
_entity.pdbx_description
1 polymer ?
#
loop_
_entity_poly.entity_id
_entity_poly.type
_entity_poly.pdbx_seq_one_letter_code
_entity_poly.pdbx_strand_id
1 'polypeptide(L)'
;MKKTRAELIEAVGRYRWYHTFDLGEGVTTTSQVPLFKDMWAFNLKCLESVDFRGKRVLDIGCRDGLFSFEAERRGAREVIGIDNDLSTGAVELLIPHFDSKVQMRQMNLYELTPETMGRFDVILFFGVLYHLRYPFWGLKRIIDCLEEQGVMALESGMNVSPYLKDVELLVCPVERSPYNEPTSCTFFNQLGLATTLRSMDCRLEQAWTFRPERTQFKPARGPWARLKQLGRRIFPKLPPSGSLIHDVARQLFLFRKEAGHATSAEYAYPTQERFSKQWADAYWNATHDEHTRGDRKLKP
;
A
#
# COMPACT_ATOMS: atom_id res chain seq x y z
N MET A 1 1.12 -29.39 22.18
CA MET A 1 2.39 -30.15 21.95
C MET A 1 3.09 -29.50 20.76
N LYS A 2 4.40 -29.23 20.86
CA LYS A 2 5.17 -28.75 19.71
C LYS A 2 5.28 -29.86 18.66
N LYS A 3 5.05 -29.49 17.39
CA LYS A 3 5.23 -30.43 16.26
C LYS A 3 6.70 -30.81 16.11
N THR A 4 6.95 -32.07 15.74
CA THR A 4 8.28 -32.54 15.35
C THR A 4 8.70 -31.91 14.02
N ARG A 5 9.99 -31.95 13.71
CA ARG A 5 10.53 -31.47 12.43
C ARG A 5 9.82 -32.09 11.22
N ALA A 6 9.54 -33.39 11.26
CA ALA A 6 8.85 -34.09 10.17
C ALA A 6 7.40 -33.60 10.00
N GLU A 7 6.68 -33.43 11.10
CA GLU A 7 5.31 -32.89 11.09
C GLU A 7 5.27 -31.42 10.62
N LEU A 8 6.29 -30.62 10.94
CA LEU A 8 6.40 -29.25 10.44
C LEU A 8 6.63 -29.21 8.92
N ILE A 9 7.53 -30.05 8.41
CA ILE A 9 7.80 -30.15 6.94
C ILE A 9 6.51 -30.54 6.22
N GLU A 10 5.80 -31.55 6.70
CA GLU A 10 4.55 -31.98 6.11
C GLU A 10 3.48 -30.87 6.16
N ALA A 11 3.31 -30.22 7.33
CA ALA A 11 2.36 -29.14 7.49
C ALA A 11 2.64 -27.94 6.57
N VAL A 12 3.91 -27.51 6.46
CA VAL A 12 4.33 -26.43 5.56
C VAL A 12 4.02 -26.76 4.11
N GLY A 13 4.23 -28.02 3.70
CA GLY A 13 4.01 -28.49 2.33
C GLY A 13 2.54 -28.49 1.89
N ARG A 14 1.58 -28.37 2.81
CA ARG A 14 0.14 -28.34 2.51
C ARG A 14 -0.35 -27.00 1.99
N TYR A 15 0.44 -25.90 2.20
CA TYR A 15 0.02 -24.54 1.91
C TYR A 15 0.95 -23.86 0.91
N ARG A 16 0.43 -22.78 0.31
CA ARG A 16 1.22 -21.86 -0.49
C ARG A 16 1.56 -20.64 0.35
N TRP A 17 2.81 -20.19 0.29
CA TRP A 17 3.33 -19.13 1.13
C TRP A 17 3.73 -17.91 0.30
N TYR A 18 3.27 -16.74 0.71
CA TYR A 18 3.72 -15.48 0.13
C TYR A 18 5.02 -15.02 0.81
N HIS A 19 5.08 -15.11 2.13
CA HIS A 19 6.25 -14.76 2.92
C HIS A 19 7.07 -16.00 3.35
N THR A 20 8.30 -15.73 3.83
CA THR A 20 9.16 -16.75 4.43
C THR A 20 9.14 -16.59 5.95
N PHE A 21 8.78 -17.66 6.66
CA PHE A 21 8.81 -17.75 8.12
C PHE A 21 9.76 -18.85 8.55
N ASP A 22 10.51 -18.60 9.62
CA ASP A 22 11.28 -19.62 10.31
C ASP A 22 10.39 -20.25 11.41
N LEU A 23 10.13 -21.54 11.31
CA LEU A 23 9.35 -22.29 12.29
C LEU A 23 10.23 -23.02 13.31
N GLY A 24 11.55 -22.79 13.27
CA GLY A 24 12.49 -23.54 14.09
C GLY A 24 12.85 -24.91 13.47
N GLU A 25 13.74 -25.64 14.15
CA GLU A 25 14.21 -26.96 13.71
C GLU A 25 14.75 -26.99 12.26
N GLY A 26 15.18 -25.83 11.72
CA GLY A 26 15.61 -25.69 10.32
C GLY A 26 14.48 -25.81 9.30
N VAL A 27 13.23 -25.63 9.71
CA VAL A 27 12.06 -25.64 8.82
C VAL A 27 11.60 -24.22 8.56
N THR A 28 11.49 -23.87 7.28
CA THR A 28 11.00 -22.55 6.83
C THR A 28 9.86 -22.71 5.83
N THR A 29 8.96 -21.73 5.78
CA THR A 29 8.03 -21.62 4.65
C THR A 29 8.79 -21.15 3.41
N THR A 30 8.40 -21.66 2.23
CA THR A 30 9.03 -21.29 0.96
C THR A 30 8.16 -20.30 0.23
N SER A 31 8.60 -19.04 0.19
CA SER A 31 7.88 -17.98 -0.53
C SER A 31 7.80 -18.26 -2.03
N GLN A 32 6.62 -18.02 -2.61
CA GLN A 32 6.40 -18.06 -4.07
C GLN A 32 7.03 -16.85 -4.80
N VAL A 33 7.39 -15.81 -4.06
CA VAL A 33 7.94 -14.56 -4.59
C VAL A 33 9.26 -14.18 -3.89
N PRO A 34 10.28 -15.04 -3.96
CA PRO A 34 11.52 -14.87 -3.21
C PRO A 34 12.26 -13.56 -3.52
N LEU A 35 12.00 -12.96 -4.69
CA LEU A 35 12.55 -11.66 -5.10
C LEU A 35 12.12 -10.50 -4.20
N PHE A 36 11.04 -10.65 -3.43
CA PHE A 36 10.55 -9.59 -2.53
C PHE A 36 11.18 -9.63 -1.13
N LYS A 37 12.04 -10.60 -0.84
CA LYS A 37 12.67 -10.74 0.47
C LYS A 37 13.37 -9.46 0.94
N ASP A 38 14.15 -8.83 0.06
CA ASP A 38 14.88 -7.60 0.40
C ASP A 38 13.94 -6.41 0.63
N MET A 39 12.82 -6.37 -0.09
CA MET A 39 11.77 -5.37 0.13
C MET A 39 11.08 -5.57 1.48
N TRP A 40 10.76 -6.80 1.87
CA TRP A 40 10.20 -7.07 3.20
C TRP A 40 11.17 -6.70 4.32
N ALA A 41 12.46 -7.03 4.17
CA ALA A 41 13.50 -6.63 5.12
C ALA A 41 13.60 -5.09 5.23
N PHE A 42 13.52 -4.39 4.09
CA PHE A 42 13.46 -2.93 4.06
C PHE A 42 12.23 -2.40 4.80
N ASN A 43 11.04 -2.95 4.56
CA ASN A 43 9.81 -2.54 5.24
C ASN A 43 9.90 -2.77 6.76
N LEU A 44 10.39 -3.93 7.19
CA LEU A 44 10.61 -4.25 8.61
C LEU A 44 11.57 -3.26 9.28
N LYS A 45 12.63 -2.83 8.56
CA LYS A 45 13.56 -1.81 9.05
C LYS A 45 12.89 -0.43 9.17
N CYS A 46 12.10 -0.01 8.19
CA CYS A 46 11.36 1.26 8.27
C CYS A 46 10.38 1.28 9.45
N LEU A 47 9.78 0.12 9.78
CA LEU A 47 8.90 -0.02 10.94
C LEU A 47 9.60 0.14 12.30
N GLU A 48 10.95 0.22 12.36
CA GLU A 48 11.66 0.57 13.59
C GLU A 48 11.31 1.98 14.09
N SER A 49 10.81 2.84 13.20
CA SER A 49 10.33 4.19 13.51
C SER A 49 8.90 4.22 14.08
N VAL A 50 8.21 3.08 14.17
CA VAL A 50 6.83 2.97 14.66
C VAL A 50 6.81 2.31 16.04
N ASP A 51 6.19 2.97 17.03
CA ASP A 51 5.97 2.38 18.36
C ASP A 51 4.66 1.57 18.35
N PHE A 52 4.81 0.26 18.53
CA PHE A 52 3.70 -0.69 18.61
C PHE A 52 3.25 -1.01 20.03
N ARG A 53 4.01 -0.64 21.05
CA ARG A 53 3.77 -1.06 22.45
C ARG A 53 2.42 -0.58 22.97
N GLY A 54 1.57 -1.54 23.34
CA GLY A 54 0.22 -1.27 23.82
C GLY A 54 -0.73 -0.72 22.77
N LYS A 55 -0.36 -0.75 21.50
CA LYS A 55 -1.15 -0.23 20.38
C LYS A 55 -2.11 -1.27 19.82
N ARG A 56 -3.22 -0.80 19.31
CA ARG A 56 -4.15 -1.56 18.48
C ARG A 56 -3.77 -1.38 17.02
N VAL A 57 -3.50 -2.48 16.32
CA VAL A 57 -2.91 -2.48 14.98
C VAL A 57 -3.83 -3.16 13.98
N LEU A 58 -4.01 -2.54 12.80
CA LEU A 58 -4.66 -3.14 11.63
C LEU A 58 -3.60 -3.37 10.55
N ASP A 59 -3.52 -4.59 10.02
CA ASP A 59 -2.68 -4.94 8.88
C ASP A 59 -3.57 -5.24 7.67
N ILE A 60 -3.55 -4.35 6.68
CA ILE A 60 -4.40 -4.42 5.48
C ILE A 60 -3.62 -5.04 4.34
N GLY A 61 -4.16 -6.13 3.77
CA GLY A 61 -3.43 -6.95 2.80
C GLY A 61 -2.42 -7.85 3.52
N CYS A 62 -2.78 -8.38 4.68
CA CYS A 62 -1.88 -9.10 5.58
C CYS A 62 -1.32 -10.40 4.99
N ARG A 63 -1.99 -11.00 4.02
CA ARG A 63 -1.64 -12.27 3.38
C ARG A 63 -1.33 -13.37 4.41
N ASP A 64 -0.04 -13.74 4.56
CA ASP A 64 0.43 -14.73 5.55
C ASP A 64 0.75 -14.12 6.92
N GLY A 65 0.59 -12.80 7.10
CA GLY A 65 0.72 -12.11 8.38
C GLY A 65 2.13 -11.71 8.80
N LEU A 66 3.10 -11.58 7.88
CA LEU A 66 4.47 -11.19 8.22
C LEU A 66 4.52 -9.93 9.11
N PHE A 67 3.81 -8.89 8.71
CA PHE A 67 3.80 -7.62 9.43
C PHE A 67 2.87 -7.66 10.64
N SER A 68 1.82 -8.48 10.61
CA SER A 68 0.93 -8.75 11.75
C SER A 68 1.70 -9.38 12.92
N PHE A 69 2.44 -10.45 12.66
CA PHE A 69 3.28 -11.11 13.69
C PHE A 69 4.40 -10.20 14.18
N GLU A 70 4.97 -9.39 13.31
CA GLU A 70 6.01 -8.44 13.70
C GLU A 70 5.45 -7.33 14.61
N ALA A 71 4.25 -6.82 14.33
CA ALA A 71 3.57 -5.85 15.21
C ALA A 71 3.30 -6.45 16.60
N GLU A 72 2.81 -7.70 16.67
CA GLU A 72 2.63 -8.43 17.93
C GLU A 72 3.95 -8.61 18.66
N ARG A 73 5.01 -9.06 17.99
CA ARG A 73 6.35 -9.24 18.56
C ARG A 73 6.92 -7.94 19.16
N ARG A 74 6.55 -6.78 18.57
CA ARG A 74 6.95 -5.43 19.06
C ARG A 74 6.04 -4.90 20.15
N GLY A 75 5.10 -5.72 20.66
CA GLY A 75 4.31 -5.39 21.84
C GLY A 75 2.97 -4.73 21.55
N ALA A 76 2.41 -4.87 20.36
CA ALA A 76 1.04 -4.48 20.10
C ALA A 76 0.09 -5.24 21.05
N ARG A 77 -0.92 -4.53 21.60
CA ARG A 77 -1.92 -5.16 22.51
C ARG A 77 -2.94 -6.00 21.75
N GLU A 78 -3.20 -5.62 20.52
CA GLU A 78 -4.14 -6.28 19.61
C GLU A 78 -3.68 -6.07 18.17
N VAL A 79 -3.68 -7.13 17.38
CA VAL A 79 -3.38 -7.08 15.95
C VAL A 79 -4.49 -7.78 15.18
N ILE A 80 -5.10 -7.07 14.23
CA ILE A 80 -6.07 -7.61 13.30
C ILE A 80 -5.50 -7.49 11.90
N GLY A 81 -5.35 -8.62 11.20
CA GLY A 81 -5.01 -8.66 9.79
C GLY A 81 -6.26 -8.86 8.94
N ILE A 82 -6.40 -8.14 7.84
CA ILE A 82 -7.45 -8.35 6.85
C ILE A 82 -6.84 -8.59 5.47
N ASP A 83 -7.43 -9.51 4.71
CA ASP A 83 -7.09 -9.77 3.32
C ASP A 83 -8.32 -10.32 2.57
N ASN A 84 -8.47 -10.00 1.30
CA ASN A 84 -9.52 -10.58 0.45
C ASN A 84 -9.17 -12.00 -0.03
N ASP A 85 -7.88 -12.36 0.04
CA ASP A 85 -7.33 -13.68 -0.27
C ASP A 85 -6.45 -14.17 0.90
N LEU A 86 -7.10 -14.43 2.02
CA LEU A 86 -6.45 -14.79 3.27
C LEU A 86 -5.75 -16.14 3.18
N SER A 87 -4.52 -16.20 3.69
CA SER A 87 -3.75 -17.45 3.77
C SER A 87 -4.34 -18.39 4.83
N THR A 88 -4.89 -19.54 4.40
CA THR A 88 -5.33 -20.59 5.31
C THR A 88 -4.16 -21.15 6.13
N GLY A 89 -2.96 -21.24 5.54
CA GLY A 89 -1.75 -21.69 6.25
C GLY A 89 -1.35 -20.75 7.39
N ALA A 90 -1.59 -19.43 7.25
CA ALA A 90 -1.35 -18.50 8.35
C ALA A 90 -2.28 -18.79 9.54
N VAL A 91 -3.57 -19.01 9.29
CA VAL A 91 -4.57 -19.26 10.33
C VAL A 91 -4.39 -20.65 10.96
N GLU A 92 -4.21 -21.69 10.14
CA GLU A 92 -4.21 -23.08 10.61
C GLU A 92 -2.83 -23.55 11.11
N LEU A 93 -1.74 -22.95 10.63
CA LEU A 93 -0.39 -23.36 11.01
C LEU A 93 0.38 -22.30 11.77
N LEU A 94 0.53 -21.06 11.22
CA LEU A 94 1.43 -20.08 11.82
C LEU A 94 0.91 -19.52 13.14
N ILE A 95 -0.37 -19.14 13.23
CA ILE A 95 -0.96 -18.61 14.48
C ILE A 95 -0.82 -19.64 15.62
N PRO A 96 -1.23 -20.92 15.46
CA PRO A 96 -1.04 -21.90 16.51
C PRO A 96 0.43 -22.25 16.79
N HIS A 97 1.28 -22.24 15.76
CA HIS A 97 2.71 -22.58 15.90
C HIS A 97 3.45 -21.54 16.74
N PHE A 98 3.18 -20.25 16.51
CA PHE A 98 3.79 -19.14 17.23
C PHE A 98 3.09 -18.81 18.57
N ASP A 99 2.01 -19.53 18.91
CA ASP A 99 1.13 -19.18 20.05
C ASP A 99 0.69 -17.70 19.98
N SER A 100 0.41 -17.25 18.77
CA SER A 100 0.09 -15.86 18.45
C SER A 100 -1.37 -15.54 18.77
N LYS A 101 -1.63 -14.29 19.18
CA LYS A 101 -2.96 -13.73 19.40
C LYS A 101 -3.47 -12.91 18.21
N VAL A 102 -2.72 -12.85 17.13
CA VAL A 102 -3.12 -12.17 15.90
C VAL A 102 -4.43 -12.75 15.39
N GLN A 103 -5.38 -11.89 15.09
CA GLN A 103 -6.63 -12.26 14.44
C GLN A 103 -6.53 -11.96 12.96
N MET A 104 -6.80 -12.94 12.11
CA MET A 104 -6.85 -12.75 10.66
C MET A 104 -8.26 -12.97 10.15
N ARG A 105 -8.74 -12.07 9.28
CA ARG A 105 -10.11 -12.08 8.74
C ARG A 105 -10.08 -11.92 7.23
N GLN A 106 -10.83 -12.78 6.54
CA GLN A 106 -11.10 -12.56 5.13
C GLN A 106 -12.09 -11.41 5.00
N MET A 107 -11.63 -10.29 4.44
CA MET A 107 -12.41 -9.07 4.36
C MET A 107 -11.91 -8.18 3.22
N ASN A 108 -12.83 -7.58 2.47
CA ASN A 108 -12.49 -6.59 1.47
C ASN A 108 -12.25 -5.22 2.15
N LEU A 109 -11.15 -4.55 1.77
CA LEU A 109 -10.81 -3.22 2.27
C LEU A 109 -11.96 -2.20 2.16
N TYR A 110 -12.74 -2.27 1.09
CA TYR A 110 -13.85 -1.32 0.88
C TYR A 110 -15.02 -1.50 1.88
N GLU A 111 -15.06 -2.61 2.62
CA GLU A 111 -16.04 -2.88 3.68
C GLU A 111 -15.58 -2.36 5.05
N LEU A 112 -14.33 -1.87 5.14
CA LEU A 112 -13.76 -1.36 6.38
C LEU A 112 -14.52 -0.12 6.86
N THR A 113 -15.00 -0.15 8.10
CA THR A 113 -15.63 0.98 8.78
C THR A 113 -15.31 1.01 10.26
N PRO A 114 -15.34 2.19 10.92
CA PRO A 114 -15.16 2.27 12.37
C PRO A 114 -16.23 1.51 13.17
N GLU A 115 -17.45 1.40 12.63
CA GLU A 115 -18.56 0.71 13.28
C GLU A 115 -18.33 -0.79 13.36
N THR A 116 -17.69 -1.38 12.33
CA THR A 116 -17.46 -2.83 12.24
C THR A 116 -16.14 -3.25 12.87
N MET A 117 -15.11 -2.40 12.75
CA MET A 117 -13.75 -2.74 13.14
C MET A 117 -13.20 -1.89 14.29
N GLY A 118 -13.87 -0.78 14.64
CA GLY A 118 -13.34 0.21 15.56
C GLY A 118 -12.21 1.04 14.91
N ARG A 119 -11.48 1.77 15.75
CA ARG A 119 -10.32 2.57 15.32
C ARG A 119 -9.02 1.93 15.79
N PHE A 120 -7.92 2.27 15.11
CA PHE A 120 -6.61 1.69 15.31
C PHE A 120 -5.57 2.79 15.55
N ASP A 121 -4.66 2.56 16.48
CA ASP A 121 -3.53 3.44 16.75
C ASP A 121 -2.51 3.41 15.60
N VAL A 122 -2.34 2.22 14.98
CA VAL A 122 -1.43 1.99 13.85
C VAL A 122 -2.14 1.20 12.77
N ILE A 123 -2.00 1.65 11.53
CA ILE A 123 -2.46 0.90 10.35
C ILE A 123 -1.26 0.61 9.44
N LEU A 124 -1.05 -0.67 9.13
CA LEU A 124 -0.09 -1.14 8.14
C LEU A 124 -0.83 -1.36 6.83
N PHE A 125 -0.35 -0.75 5.74
CA PHE A 125 -0.98 -0.79 4.44
C PHE A 125 0.07 -0.99 3.35
N PHE A 126 0.54 -2.25 3.24
CA PHE A 126 1.70 -2.58 2.42
C PHE A 126 1.33 -3.39 1.19
N GLY A 127 1.79 -2.93 0.04
CA GLY A 127 1.64 -3.64 -1.22
C GLY A 127 0.23 -3.67 -1.79
N VAL A 128 -0.68 -2.81 -1.34
CA VAL A 128 -2.10 -2.86 -1.72
C VAL A 128 -2.55 -1.65 -2.53
N LEU A 129 -2.11 -0.42 -2.20
CA LEU A 129 -2.64 0.80 -2.81
C LEU A 129 -2.58 0.77 -4.34
N TYR A 130 -1.48 0.30 -4.92
CA TYR A 130 -1.33 0.27 -6.38
C TYR A 130 -2.25 -0.76 -7.08
N HIS A 131 -2.91 -1.64 -6.34
CA HIS A 131 -3.94 -2.55 -6.85
C HIS A 131 -5.35 -1.96 -6.79
N LEU A 132 -5.57 -0.85 -6.06
CA LEU A 132 -6.90 -0.30 -5.87
C LEU A 132 -7.39 0.45 -7.12
N ARG A 133 -8.52 0.02 -7.68
CA ARG A 133 -9.20 0.76 -8.76
C ARG A 133 -9.86 2.05 -8.24
N TYR A 134 -10.29 2.07 -6.98
CA TYR A 134 -10.91 3.21 -6.31
C TYR A 134 -10.05 3.68 -5.12
N PRO A 135 -8.82 4.21 -5.39
CA PRO A 135 -7.84 4.49 -4.33
C PRO A 135 -8.34 5.50 -3.31
N PHE A 136 -9.03 6.57 -3.72
CA PHE A 136 -9.54 7.58 -2.79
C PHE A 136 -10.56 7.00 -1.82
N TRP A 137 -11.45 6.12 -2.30
CA TRP A 137 -12.41 5.46 -1.46
C TRP A 137 -11.75 4.49 -0.47
N GLY A 138 -10.76 3.73 -0.93
CA GLY A 138 -9.96 2.87 -0.07
C GLY A 138 -9.23 3.66 1.01
N LEU A 139 -8.53 4.74 0.64
CA LEU A 139 -7.84 5.62 1.58
C LEU A 139 -8.80 6.24 2.61
N LYS A 140 -9.99 6.69 2.17
CA LYS A 140 -11.02 7.22 3.07
C LYS A 140 -11.43 6.18 4.12
N ARG A 141 -11.70 4.93 3.72
CA ARG A 141 -12.06 3.83 4.63
C ARG A 141 -10.98 3.56 5.67
N ILE A 142 -9.73 3.57 5.23
CA ILE A 142 -8.56 3.37 6.11
C ILE A 142 -8.48 4.51 7.14
N ILE A 143 -8.53 5.76 6.67
CA ILE A 143 -8.36 6.93 7.54
C ILE A 143 -9.52 7.10 8.53
N ASP A 144 -10.73 6.72 8.17
CA ASP A 144 -11.87 6.69 9.09
C ASP A 144 -11.63 5.73 10.27
N CYS A 145 -10.91 4.63 10.02
CA CYS A 145 -10.51 3.66 11.04
C CYS A 145 -9.20 4.00 11.76
N LEU A 146 -8.52 5.10 11.42
CA LEU A 146 -7.33 5.55 12.12
C LEU A 146 -7.72 6.45 13.28
N GLU A 147 -7.14 6.22 14.47
CA GLU A 147 -7.32 7.11 15.63
C GLU A 147 -6.73 8.49 15.37
N GLU A 148 -7.20 9.50 16.08
CA GLU A 148 -6.55 10.80 16.14
C GLU A 148 -5.12 10.61 16.71
N GLN A 149 -4.13 11.24 16.10
CA GLN A 149 -2.69 11.01 16.34
C GLN A 149 -2.22 9.59 15.98
N GLY A 150 -3.06 8.76 15.38
CA GLY A 150 -2.70 7.46 14.86
C GLY A 150 -1.74 7.55 13.67
N VAL A 151 -1.00 6.47 13.44
CA VAL A 151 0.02 6.39 12.38
C VAL A 151 -0.40 5.37 11.32
N MET A 152 -0.38 5.77 10.06
CA MET A 152 -0.47 4.85 8.93
C MET A 152 0.91 4.66 8.30
N ALA A 153 1.41 3.44 8.30
CA ALA A 153 2.56 3.04 7.49
C ALA A 153 2.06 2.49 6.15
N LEU A 154 2.33 3.22 5.07
CA LEU A 154 1.88 2.89 3.72
C LEU A 154 3.06 2.56 2.83
N GLU A 155 3.05 1.39 2.19
CA GLU A 155 4.05 1.02 1.18
C GLU A 155 3.36 0.70 -0.14
N SER A 156 3.89 1.26 -1.23
CA SER A 156 3.28 1.10 -2.55
C SER A 156 4.29 1.26 -3.69
N GLY A 157 3.90 0.78 -4.87
CA GLY A 157 4.50 1.19 -6.13
C GLY A 157 4.17 2.65 -6.42
N MET A 158 5.20 3.48 -6.58
CA MET A 158 5.07 4.92 -6.77
C MET A 158 5.76 5.35 -8.07
N ASN A 159 5.19 6.34 -8.76
CA ASN A 159 5.92 7.02 -9.83
C ASN A 159 7.04 7.88 -9.22
N VAL A 160 8.27 7.64 -9.66
CA VAL A 160 9.47 8.33 -9.15
C VAL A 160 10.19 9.11 -10.23
N SER A 161 9.51 9.42 -11.33
CA SER A 161 10.09 10.21 -12.42
C SER A 161 10.55 11.57 -11.92
N PRO A 162 11.83 11.92 -12.08
CA PRO A 162 12.34 13.22 -11.65
C PRO A 162 11.71 14.40 -12.41
N TYR A 163 11.10 14.14 -13.56
CA TYR A 163 10.42 15.15 -14.38
C TYR A 163 9.01 15.47 -13.89
N LEU A 164 8.43 14.58 -13.05
CA LEU A 164 7.04 14.69 -12.56
C LEU A 164 6.98 14.88 -11.04
N LYS A 165 8.12 15.11 -10.39
CA LYS A 165 8.22 15.18 -8.93
C LYS A 165 7.54 16.42 -8.32
N ASP A 166 7.42 17.51 -9.10
CA ASP A 166 6.91 18.81 -8.65
C ASP A 166 5.44 19.05 -9.08
N VAL A 167 4.73 18.00 -9.52
CA VAL A 167 3.30 18.04 -9.83
C VAL A 167 2.59 16.93 -9.05
N GLU A 168 1.36 17.19 -8.61
CA GLU A 168 0.50 16.16 -8.01
C GLU A 168 0.07 15.20 -9.11
N LEU A 169 0.50 13.94 -8.99
CA LEU A 169 0.27 12.95 -10.03
C LEU A 169 -0.37 11.68 -9.47
N LEU A 170 -1.43 11.26 -10.16
CA LEU A 170 -1.98 9.91 -10.09
C LEU A 170 -2.06 9.34 -11.50
N VAL A 171 -1.37 8.23 -11.75
CA VAL A 171 -1.43 7.50 -13.01
C VAL A 171 -2.30 6.26 -12.82
N CYS A 172 -3.32 6.12 -13.67
CA CYS A 172 -4.24 4.98 -13.66
C CYS A 172 -4.13 4.19 -14.98
N PRO A 173 -3.11 3.35 -15.15
CA PRO A 173 -2.95 2.56 -16.36
C PRO A 173 -4.06 1.51 -16.48
N VAL A 174 -4.60 1.32 -17.69
CA VAL A 174 -5.66 0.32 -17.97
C VAL A 174 -5.07 -0.92 -18.62
N GLU A 175 -4.18 -0.76 -19.61
CA GLU A 175 -3.64 -1.88 -20.40
C GLU A 175 -2.15 -2.12 -20.20
N ARG A 176 -1.40 -1.11 -19.81
CA ARG A 176 0.07 -1.15 -19.69
C ARG A 176 0.50 -0.72 -18.30
N SER A 177 0.28 -1.59 -17.34
CA SER A 177 0.78 -1.39 -15.99
C SER A 177 2.32 -1.32 -15.97
N PRO A 178 2.94 -0.43 -15.19
CA PRO A 178 4.39 -0.42 -14.96
C PRO A 178 4.95 -1.77 -14.49
N TYR A 179 4.16 -2.59 -13.82
CA TYR A 179 4.55 -3.93 -13.37
C TYR A 179 4.20 -5.04 -14.36
N ASN A 180 3.66 -4.69 -15.53
CA ASN A 180 3.25 -5.62 -16.57
C ASN A 180 2.28 -6.71 -16.08
N GLU A 181 1.39 -6.32 -15.15
CA GLU A 181 0.34 -7.18 -14.61
C GLU A 181 -1.01 -6.43 -14.61
N PRO A 182 -2.15 -7.12 -14.80
CA PRO A 182 -3.45 -6.47 -14.95
C PRO A 182 -4.02 -5.88 -13.66
N THR A 183 -3.50 -6.27 -12.50
CA THR A 183 -4.01 -5.86 -11.19
C THR A 183 -3.39 -4.55 -10.68
N SER A 184 -2.26 -4.11 -11.23
CA SER A 184 -1.59 -2.87 -10.84
C SER A 184 -2.10 -1.70 -11.65
N CYS A 185 -3.02 -0.91 -11.07
CA CYS A 185 -3.78 0.11 -11.79
C CYS A 185 -3.74 1.52 -11.19
N THR A 186 -2.93 1.75 -10.13
CA THR A 186 -2.92 3.03 -9.41
C THR A 186 -1.51 3.38 -8.95
N PHE A 187 -0.93 4.43 -9.52
CA PHE A 187 0.43 4.87 -9.18
C PHE A 187 0.43 6.37 -8.91
N PHE A 188 0.49 6.74 -7.64
CA PHE A 188 0.76 8.11 -7.23
C PHE A 188 2.25 8.42 -7.40
N ASN A 189 2.61 9.70 -7.50
CA ASN A 189 3.92 10.15 -7.04
C ASN A 189 3.82 10.60 -5.57
N GLN A 190 4.97 10.84 -4.94
CA GLN A 190 5.01 11.22 -3.52
C GLN A 190 4.19 12.49 -3.23
N LEU A 191 4.29 13.51 -4.10
CA LEU A 191 3.58 14.77 -3.91
C LEU A 191 2.06 14.57 -4.01
N GLY A 192 1.59 13.86 -5.04
CA GLY A 192 0.16 13.56 -5.23
C GLY A 192 -0.43 12.73 -4.08
N LEU A 193 0.31 11.73 -3.57
CA LEU A 193 -0.13 10.97 -2.41
C LEU A 193 -0.17 11.82 -1.14
N ALA A 194 0.88 12.61 -0.89
CA ALA A 194 0.97 13.46 0.30
C ALA A 194 -0.14 14.53 0.31
N THR A 195 -0.40 15.17 -0.84
CA THR A 195 -1.48 16.17 -0.97
C THR A 195 -2.86 15.53 -0.80
N THR A 196 -3.08 14.33 -1.39
CA THR A 196 -4.33 13.58 -1.21
C THR A 196 -4.59 13.27 0.27
N LEU A 197 -3.59 12.71 0.97
CA LEU A 197 -3.73 12.33 2.37
C LEU A 197 -3.82 13.55 3.30
N ARG A 198 -3.16 14.66 2.96
CA ARG A 198 -3.30 15.92 3.68
C ARG A 198 -4.73 16.46 3.60
N SER A 199 -5.42 16.31 2.46
CA SER A 199 -6.85 16.68 2.35
C SER A 199 -7.77 15.80 3.20
N MET A 200 -7.26 14.69 3.71
CA MET A 200 -7.93 13.76 4.63
C MET A 200 -7.37 13.86 6.07
N ASP A 201 -6.81 15.00 6.45
CA ASP A 201 -6.20 15.23 7.76
C ASP A 201 -5.04 14.29 8.12
N CYS A 202 -4.26 13.86 7.12
CA CYS A 202 -3.08 13.05 7.34
C CYS A 202 -1.81 13.76 6.85
N ARG A 203 -0.91 14.03 7.79
CA ARG A 203 0.38 14.67 7.51
C ARG A 203 1.47 13.63 7.25
N LEU A 204 2.23 13.81 6.18
CA LEU A 204 3.43 13.01 5.90
C LEU A 204 4.52 13.34 6.93
N GLU A 205 5.03 12.31 7.64
CA GLU A 205 6.14 12.44 8.59
C GLU A 205 7.47 11.98 8.01
N GLN A 206 7.46 10.81 7.35
CA GLN A 206 8.68 10.20 6.83
C GLN A 206 8.40 9.50 5.50
N ALA A 207 9.43 9.41 4.66
CA ALA A 207 9.37 8.70 3.39
C ALA A 207 10.71 8.02 3.08
N TRP A 208 10.64 6.77 2.62
CA TRP A 208 11.81 5.99 2.20
C TRP A 208 11.56 5.38 0.83
N THR A 209 12.61 5.26 0.05
CA THR A 209 12.56 4.60 -1.25
C THR A 209 13.39 3.32 -1.20
N PHE A 210 12.75 2.19 -1.50
CA PHE A 210 13.44 0.92 -1.69
C PHE A 210 14.27 0.97 -2.97
N ARG A 211 15.56 0.78 -2.82
CA ARG A 211 16.49 0.62 -3.93
C ARG A 211 17.11 -0.76 -3.78
N PRO A 212 16.69 -1.75 -4.58
CA PRO A 212 17.37 -3.03 -4.58
C PRO A 212 18.86 -2.78 -4.87
N GLU A 213 19.73 -3.44 -4.13
CA GLU A 213 21.15 -3.43 -4.47
C GLU A 213 21.24 -3.82 -5.94
N ARG A 214 21.66 -2.88 -6.77
CA ARG A 214 21.87 -3.16 -8.18
C ARG A 214 22.89 -4.30 -8.25
N THR A 215 22.43 -5.51 -8.57
CA THR A 215 23.30 -6.49 -9.20
C THR A 215 24.05 -5.70 -10.25
N GLN A 216 25.37 -5.54 -10.06
CA GLN A 216 26.20 -4.65 -10.85
C GLN A 216 25.97 -4.96 -12.33
N PHE A 217 25.03 -4.23 -12.97
CA PHE A 217 25.04 -4.11 -14.42
C PHE A 217 26.40 -3.50 -14.73
N LYS A 218 27.34 -4.33 -15.16
CA LYS A 218 28.63 -3.87 -15.67
C LYS A 218 28.29 -2.80 -16.71
N PRO A 219 28.71 -1.54 -16.50
CA PRO A 219 28.41 -0.51 -17.48
C PRO A 219 28.96 -0.99 -18.81
N ALA A 220 28.19 -0.86 -19.88
CA ALA A 220 28.62 -1.24 -21.21
C ALA A 220 30.00 -0.59 -21.46
N ARG A 221 31.03 -1.42 -21.53
CA ARG A 221 32.42 -0.98 -21.71
C ARG A 221 32.62 -0.69 -23.19
N GLY A 222 32.72 0.57 -23.55
CA GLY A 222 33.10 1.01 -24.89
C GLY A 222 33.09 2.54 -24.99
N PRO A 223 33.94 3.12 -25.85
CA PRO A 223 34.04 4.56 -26.03
C PRO A 223 32.72 5.21 -26.42
N TRP A 224 31.89 4.54 -27.18
CA TRP A 224 30.55 4.99 -27.58
C TRP A 224 29.54 5.07 -26.44
N ALA A 225 29.67 4.21 -25.40
CA ALA A 225 28.81 4.27 -24.21
C ALA A 225 29.13 5.52 -23.37
N ARG A 226 30.40 5.90 -23.26
CA ARG A 226 30.85 7.12 -22.59
C ARG A 226 30.38 8.37 -23.32
N LEU A 227 30.44 8.41 -24.66
CA LEU A 227 29.92 9.53 -25.44
C LEU A 227 28.41 9.70 -25.30
N LYS A 228 27.64 8.59 -25.33
CA LYS A 228 26.19 8.62 -25.06
C LYS A 228 25.85 9.11 -23.66
N GLN A 229 26.68 8.80 -22.68
CA GLN A 229 26.48 9.23 -21.29
C GLN A 229 26.83 10.72 -21.11
N LEU A 230 27.85 11.20 -21.82
CA LEU A 230 28.21 12.64 -21.85
C LEU A 230 27.14 13.48 -22.59
N GLY A 231 26.67 13.01 -23.75
CA GLY A 231 25.59 13.64 -24.49
C GLY A 231 24.27 13.74 -23.72
N ARG A 232 23.96 12.75 -22.88
CA ARG A 232 22.80 12.80 -21.96
C ARG A 232 22.95 13.81 -20.82
N ARG A 233 24.18 14.14 -20.41
CA ARG A 233 24.45 15.18 -19.40
C ARG A 233 24.34 16.60 -19.97
N ILE A 234 24.68 16.79 -21.24
CA ILE A 234 24.73 18.11 -21.89
C ILE A 234 23.36 18.46 -22.51
N PHE A 235 22.64 17.48 -23.02
CA PHE A 235 21.30 17.62 -23.57
C PHE A 235 20.38 16.56 -22.96
N PRO A 236 19.74 16.85 -21.83
CA PRO A 236 18.72 15.95 -21.30
C PRO A 236 17.56 15.92 -22.30
N LYS A 237 17.58 14.96 -23.23
CA LYS A 237 16.39 14.67 -24.04
C LYS A 237 15.29 14.28 -23.06
N LEU A 238 14.18 14.99 -23.10
CA LEU A 238 12.96 14.54 -22.45
C LEU A 238 12.74 13.07 -22.84
N PRO A 239 12.58 12.16 -21.88
CA PRO A 239 12.31 10.77 -22.20
C PRO A 239 11.02 10.70 -23.02
N PRO A 240 10.87 9.70 -23.91
CA PRO A 240 9.61 9.48 -24.62
C PRO A 240 8.46 9.53 -23.63
N SER A 241 7.36 10.19 -23.96
CA SER A 241 6.21 10.41 -23.06
C SER A 241 5.71 9.14 -22.37
N GLY A 242 5.82 7.98 -23.02
CA GLY A 242 5.49 6.67 -22.44
C GLY A 242 6.46 6.17 -21.36
N SER A 243 7.70 6.69 -21.27
CA SER A 243 8.67 6.23 -20.26
C SER A 243 8.51 6.91 -18.90
N LEU A 244 7.87 8.09 -18.85
CA LEU A 244 7.67 8.85 -17.62
C LEU A 244 6.72 8.14 -16.63
N ILE A 245 5.71 7.48 -17.16
CA ILE A 245 4.73 6.75 -16.32
C ILE A 245 5.26 5.39 -15.85
N HIS A 246 6.29 4.84 -16.52
CA HIS A 246 6.91 3.55 -16.17
C HIS A 246 8.11 3.67 -15.23
N ASP A 247 8.48 4.89 -14.83
CA ASP A 247 9.54 5.11 -13.83
C ASP A 247 8.96 4.95 -12.44
N VAL A 248 8.91 3.69 -11.97
CA VAL A 248 8.31 3.32 -10.70
C VAL A 248 9.30 2.69 -9.74
N ALA A 249 9.14 2.97 -8.45
CA ALA A 249 9.87 2.33 -7.36
C ALA A 249 8.91 2.02 -6.21
N ARG A 250 9.35 1.15 -5.30
CA ARG A 250 8.64 0.91 -4.06
C ARG A 250 9.03 1.99 -3.06
N GLN A 251 8.04 2.63 -2.45
CA GLN A 251 8.25 3.63 -1.42
C GLN A 251 7.40 3.33 -0.19
N LEU A 252 7.96 3.55 0.98
CA LEU A 252 7.26 3.47 2.26
C LEU A 252 7.16 4.86 2.88
N PHE A 253 5.99 5.15 3.44
CA PHE A 253 5.64 6.42 4.04
C PHE A 253 5.06 6.22 5.44
N LEU A 254 5.34 7.15 6.35
CA LEU A 254 4.59 7.28 7.59
C LEU A 254 3.74 8.54 7.51
N PHE A 255 2.44 8.36 7.72
CA PHE A 255 1.47 9.44 7.83
C PHE A 255 0.86 9.43 9.22
N ARG A 256 0.71 10.62 9.81
CA ARG A 256 0.01 10.83 11.09
C ARG A 256 -1.31 11.53 10.84
N LYS A 257 -2.38 11.02 11.44
CA LYS A 257 -3.67 11.70 11.44
C LYS A 257 -3.68 12.82 12.47
N GLU A 258 -3.92 14.03 11.99
CA GLU A 258 -3.99 15.25 12.81
C GLU A 258 -5.12 16.12 12.28
N ALA A 259 -6.17 16.33 13.08
CA ALA A 259 -7.29 17.20 12.71
C ALA A 259 -6.83 18.63 12.44
N GLY A 260 -7.44 19.28 11.43
CA GLY A 260 -7.17 20.68 11.11
C GLY A 260 -6.01 20.94 10.16
N HIS A 261 -5.39 19.90 9.59
CA HIS A 261 -4.39 20.04 8.54
C HIS A 261 -4.97 20.16 7.12
N ALA A 262 -6.26 19.93 6.94
CA ALA A 262 -6.94 20.27 5.69
C ALA A 262 -6.81 21.78 5.42
N THR A 263 -6.14 22.14 4.32
CA THR A 263 -5.68 23.51 4.03
C THR A 263 -6.79 24.50 3.68
N SER A 264 -8.00 24.03 3.42
CA SER A 264 -9.23 24.82 3.39
C SER A 264 -10.45 23.93 3.53
N ALA A 265 -11.54 24.49 4.09
CA ALA A 265 -12.83 23.80 4.17
C ALA A 265 -13.40 23.41 2.77
N GLU A 266 -12.94 24.05 1.71
CA GLU A 266 -13.33 23.78 0.32
C GLU A 266 -12.64 22.53 -0.24
N TYR A 267 -11.43 22.22 0.25
CA TYR A 267 -10.65 21.02 -0.11
C TYR A 267 -10.68 19.94 0.95
N ALA A 268 -11.27 20.21 2.13
CA ALA A 268 -11.53 19.17 3.11
C ALA A 268 -12.40 18.11 2.41
N TYR A 269 -11.84 16.92 2.26
CA TYR A 269 -12.62 15.79 1.76
C TYR A 269 -13.89 15.73 2.60
N PRO A 270 -15.08 15.63 2.02
CA PRO A 270 -16.32 15.62 2.80
C PRO A 270 -16.33 14.40 3.71
N THR A 271 -15.71 14.57 4.88
CA THR A 271 -15.62 13.56 5.94
C THR A 271 -16.91 13.52 6.75
N GLN A 272 -17.77 14.56 6.62
CA GLN A 272 -19.04 14.61 7.31
C GLN A 272 -20.13 13.95 6.46
N GLU A 273 -20.86 13.05 7.05
CA GLU A 273 -21.94 12.27 6.44
C GLU A 273 -22.99 13.17 5.73
N ARG A 274 -23.30 14.33 6.32
CA ARG A 274 -24.21 15.32 5.70
C ARG A 274 -23.66 15.92 4.40
N PHE A 275 -22.33 16.04 4.27
CA PHE A 275 -21.71 16.67 3.09
C PHE A 275 -21.65 15.68 1.91
N SER A 276 -21.36 14.41 2.19
CA SER A 276 -21.39 13.36 1.18
C SER A 276 -22.81 13.13 0.66
N LYS A 277 -23.81 13.20 1.54
CA LYS A 277 -25.21 13.05 1.16
C LYS A 277 -25.71 14.23 0.34
N GLN A 278 -25.49 15.48 0.79
CA GLN A 278 -25.89 16.66 0.04
C GLN A 278 -25.21 16.76 -1.33
N TRP A 279 -23.93 16.39 -1.40
CA TRP A 279 -23.19 16.44 -2.66
C TRP A 279 -23.61 15.32 -3.60
N ALA A 280 -23.81 14.13 -3.09
CA ALA A 280 -24.34 13.02 -3.87
C ALA A 280 -25.75 13.30 -4.38
N ASP A 281 -26.62 13.84 -3.54
CA ASP A 281 -27.98 14.21 -3.91
C ASP A 281 -28.00 15.36 -4.93
N ALA A 282 -27.16 16.39 -4.75
CA ALA A 282 -27.06 17.51 -5.69
C ALA A 282 -26.47 17.08 -7.04
N TYR A 283 -25.41 16.27 -7.02
CA TYR A 283 -24.77 15.73 -8.24
C TYR A 283 -25.70 14.76 -8.96
N TRP A 284 -26.36 13.86 -8.24
CA TRP A 284 -27.30 12.89 -8.78
C TRP A 284 -28.53 13.57 -9.38
N ASN A 285 -29.08 14.55 -8.68
CA ASN A 285 -30.24 15.32 -9.15
C ASN A 285 -29.88 16.17 -10.38
N ALA A 286 -28.71 16.84 -10.37
CA ALA A 286 -28.23 17.61 -11.52
C ALA A 286 -28.02 16.73 -12.77
N THR A 287 -27.38 15.56 -12.60
CA THR A 287 -27.13 14.64 -13.71
C THR A 287 -28.38 13.90 -14.17
N HIS A 288 -29.31 13.57 -13.26
CA HIS A 288 -30.59 12.94 -13.60
C HIS A 288 -31.55 13.91 -14.31
N ASP A 289 -31.61 15.16 -13.87
CA ASP A 289 -32.40 16.19 -14.52
C ASP A 289 -31.89 16.50 -15.95
N GLU A 290 -30.58 16.42 -16.20
CA GLU A 290 -30.02 16.55 -17.55
C GLU A 290 -30.30 15.33 -18.43
N HIS A 291 -30.33 14.12 -17.87
CA HIS A 291 -30.65 12.87 -18.60
C HIS A 291 -32.14 12.70 -18.84
N THR A 292 -33.01 13.16 -17.95
CA THR A 292 -34.47 13.12 -18.14
C THR A 292 -34.99 14.21 -19.07
N ARG A 293 -34.23 15.30 -19.32
CA ARG A 293 -34.59 16.35 -20.29
C ARG A 293 -34.24 16.03 -21.74
N GLY A 294 -33.90 14.83 -22.07
CA GLY A 294 -34.13 14.19 -23.36
C GLY A 294 -33.53 14.79 -24.65
N ASP A 295 -32.67 15.83 -24.61
CA ASP A 295 -32.32 16.56 -25.85
C ASP A 295 -30.81 16.85 -26.03
N ARG A 296 -29.92 16.04 -25.50
CA ARG A 296 -28.53 16.10 -25.96
C ARG A 296 -28.10 14.78 -26.62
N LYS A 297 -28.37 14.67 -27.94
CA LYS A 297 -27.65 13.74 -28.79
C LYS A 297 -26.15 14.02 -28.67
N LEU A 298 -25.43 13.13 -28.01
CA LEU A 298 -23.98 13.06 -28.15
C LEU A 298 -23.71 12.83 -29.65
N LYS A 299 -23.16 13.82 -30.32
CA LYS A 299 -22.59 13.62 -31.66
C LYS A 299 -21.33 12.79 -31.53
N PRO A 300 -21.11 11.84 -32.42
CA PRO A 300 -19.96 10.93 -32.41
C PRO A 300 -18.63 11.64 -32.54
#